data_1d3b261308001f3bd77c0a074804e875
#
_entry.id   1d3b261308001f3bd77c0a074804e875
#
_cell.length_a   1.000
_cell.length_b   1.000
_cell.length_c   1.000
_cell.angle_alpha   90.00
_cell.angle_beta   90.00
_cell.angle_gamma   90.00
#
_symmetry.space_group_name_H-M   'P 1'
#
loop_
_entity.id
_entity.type
_entity.pdbx_description
1 polymer ?
#
loop_
_entity_poly.entity_id
_entity_poly.type
_entity_poly.pdbx_seq_one_letter_code
_entity_poly.pdbx_strand_id
1 'polypeptide(L)'
;MGQRRIRVNAVSPGPIETPGLGSLGLSPQQLTEFKSSMVGAVPLGRMGTADEIAKAVLFLASDDSSYVTGAELFVDGGMAQI
;
A
#
# COMPACT_ATOMS: atom_id res chain seq x y z
N MET A 1 -15.75 -17.51 19.38
CA MET A 1 -15.20 -16.37 18.63
C MET A 1 -16.23 -15.28 18.39
N GLY A 2 -17.47 -15.61 18.06
CA GLY A 2 -18.47 -14.60 17.67
C GLY A 2 -18.80 -13.53 18.72
N GLN A 3 -18.51 -13.77 19.96
CA GLN A 3 -18.81 -12.82 21.04
C GLN A 3 -17.67 -11.86 21.34
N ARG A 4 -16.49 -12.05 20.76
CA ARG A 4 -15.30 -11.28 21.14
C ARG A 4 -15.12 -10.01 20.37
N ARG A 5 -15.83 -9.79 19.30
CA ARG A 5 -15.71 -8.58 18.46
C ARG A 5 -14.27 -8.23 18.08
N ILE A 6 -13.45 -9.25 17.90
CA ILE A 6 -12.07 -9.07 17.47
C ILE A 6 -12.02 -9.31 15.97
N ARG A 7 -11.46 -8.34 15.24
CA ARG A 7 -11.25 -8.44 13.81
C ARG A 7 -9.77 -8.42 13.51
N VAL A 8 -9.34 -9.25 12.57
CA VAL A 8 -7.95 -9.31 12.13
C VAL A 8 -7.93 -9.20 10.61
N ASN A 9 -7.29 -8.17 10.11
CA ASN A 9 -7.13 -7.91 8.69
C ASN A 9 -5.68 -7.53 8.41
N ALA A 10 -5.28 -7.64 7.15
CA ALA A 10 -3.94 -7.27 6.71
C ALA A 10 -4.00 -6.26 5.57
N VAL A 11 -3.01 -5.39 5.51
CA VAL A 11 -2.81 -4.47 4.39
C VAL A 11 -1.50 -4.83 3.70
N SER A 12 -1.57 -5.06 2.39
CA SER A 12 -0.40 -5.37 1.58
C SER A 12 -0.15 -4.20 0.62
N PRO A 13 0.82 -3.33 0.92
CA PRO A 13 1.11 -2.19 0.05
C PRO A 13 1.91 -2.61 -1.18
N GLY A 14 1.71 -1.91 -2.28
CA GLY A 14 2.57 -1.96 -3.45
C GLY A 14 3.70 -0.93 -3.35
N PRO A 15 4.25 -0.48 -4.50
CA PRO A 15 5.30 0.54 -4.49
C PRO A 15 4.79 1.86 -3.91
N ILE A 16 5.44 2.33 -2.85
CA ILE A 16 5.03 3.54 -2.13
C ILE A 16 6.18 4.53 -2.16
N GLU A 17 5.86 5.77 -2.52
CA GLU A 17 6.83 6.86 -2.48
C GLU A 17 7.00 7.33 -1.03
N THR A 18 8.22 7.23 -0.53
CA THR A 18 8.57 7.63 0.83
C THR A 18 9.83 8.46 0.81
N PRO A 19 10.07 9.30 1.84
CA PRO A 19 11.34 10.04 1.94
C PRO A 19 12.57 9.13 1.93
N GLY A 20 12.44 7.89 2.40
CA GLY A 20 13.54 6.93 2.42
C GLY A 20 14.09 6.56 1.06
N LEU A 21 13.32 6.73 -0.02
CA LEU A 21 13.80 6.47 -1.37
C LEU A 21 14.99 7.36 -1.75
N GLY A 22 15.01 8.59 -1.25
CA GLY A 22 16.13 9.51 -1.51
C GLY A 22 17.42 9.13 -0.80
N SER A 23 17.38 8.23 0.17
CA SER A 23 18.57 7.81 0.94
C SER A 23 19.13 6.46 0.51
N LEU A 24 18.76 5.96 -0.67
CA LEU A 24 19.26 4.68 -1.19
C LEU A 24 20.69 4.77 -1.77
N GLY A 25 21.30 5.95 -1.77
CA GLY A 25 22.64 6.13 -2.33
C GLY A 25 22.68 6.19 -3.84
N LEU A 26 21.53 6.35 -4.49
CA LEU A 26 21.41 6.45 -5.94
C LEU A 26 21.63 7.89 -6.40
N SER A 27 22.21 8.07 -7.61
CA SER A 27 22.23 9.38 -8.24
C SER A 27 20.79 9.81 -8.59
N PRO A 28 20.54 11.12 -8.83
CA PRO A 28 19.21 11.57 -9.24
C PRO A 28 18.69 10.84 -10.48
N GLN A 29 19.55 10.55 -11.45
CA GLN A 29 19.16 9.83 -12.66
C GLN A 29 18.81 8.37 -12.34
N GLN A 30 19.62 7.71 -11.52
CA GLN A 30 19.36 6.32 -11.10
C GLN A 30 18.06 6.21 -10.31
N LEU A 31 17.79 7.20 -9.45
CA LEU A 31 16.54 7.23 -8.68
C LEU A 31 15.33 7.39 -9.59
N THR A 32 15.42 8.26 -10.60
CA THR A 32 14.35 8.45 -11.57
C THR A 32 14.09 7.17 -12.35
N GLU A 33 15.13 6.47 -12.80
CA GLU A 33 15.00 5.20 -13.51
C GLU A 33 14.39 4.13 -12.63
N PHE A 34 14.80 4.06 -11.37
CA PHE A 34 14.27 3.11 -10.39
C PHE A 34 12.78 3.34 -10.19
N LYS A 35 12.36 4.59 -9.95
CA LYS A 35 10.95 4.93 -9.78
C LYS A 35 10.13 4.62 -11.02
N SER A 36 10.66 4.93 -12.21
CA SER A 36 9.97 4.66 -13.47
C SER A 36 9.76 3.16 -13.68
N SER A 37 10.74 2.35 -13.33
CA SER A 37 10.63 0.89 -13.39
C SER A 37 9.52 0.38 -12.48
N MET A 38 9.42 0.92 -11.26
CA MET A 38 8.36 0.54 -10.32
C MET A 38 6.99 0.95 -10.82
N VAL A 39 6.86 2.18 -11.32
CA VAL A 39 5.60 2.71 -11.87
C VAL A 39 5.12 1.87 -13.06
N GLY A 40 6.06 1.42 -13.90
CA GLY A 40 5.72 0.58 -15.05
C GLY A 40 5.06 -0.74 -14.69
N ALA A 41 5.27 -1.23 -13.47
CA ALA A 41 4.64 -2.46 -12.98
C ALA A 41 3.27 -2.21 -12.29
N VAL A 42 2.86 -0.96 -12.12
CA VAL A 42 1.63 -0.60 -11.43
C VAL A 42 0.54 -0.24 -12.44
N PRO A 43 -0.57 -1.01 -12.51
CA PRO A 43 -1.65 -0.72 -13.46
C PRO A 43 -2.21 0.69 -13.39
N LEU A 44 -2.30 1.30 -12.19
CA LEU A 44 -2.75 2.69 -12.08
C LEU A 44 -1.72 3.71 -12.57
N GLY A 45 -0.50 3.28 -12.89
CA GLY A 45 0.51 4.13 -13.52
C GLY A 45 1.21 5.11 -12.60
N ARG A 46 1.17 4.87 -11.28
CA ARG A 46 1.88 5.71 -10.31
C ARG A 46 2.21 4.93 -9.05
N MET A 47 3.16 5.43 -8.28
CA MET A 47 3.40 4.93 -6.93
C MET A 47 2.29 5.43 -6.01
N GLY A 48 2.01 4.66 -4.98
CA GLY A 48 1.13 5.12 -3.92
C GLY A 48 1.84 6.06 -2.96
N THR A 49 1.08 6.66 -2.05
CA THR A 49 1.62 7.51 -0.99
C THR A 49 1.45 6.85 0.37
N ALA A 50 2.28 7.26 1.32
CA ALA A 50 2.14 6.78 2.71
C ALA A 50 0.75 7.12 3.27
N ASP A 51 0.18 8.27 2.88
CA ASP A 51 -1.16 8.68 3.30
C ASP A 51 -2.23 7.71 2.78
N GLU A 52 -2.09 7.21 1.56
CA GLU A 52 -3.02 6.24 1.01
C GLU A 52 -3.01 4.92 1.79
N ILE A 53 -1.82 4.48 2.23
CA ILE A 53 -1.71 3.30 3.08
C ILE A 53 -2.32 3.58 4.46
N ALA A 54 -2.05 4.74 5.04
CA ALA A 54 -2.61 5.13 6.33
C ALA A 54 -4.14 5.16 6.31
N LYS A 55 -4.74 5.65 5.23
CA LYS A 55 -6.20 5.67 5.07
C LYS A 55 -6.78 4.26 4.99
N ALA A 56 -6.11 3.35 4.31
CA ALA A 56 -6.55 1.95 4.24
C ALA A 56 -6.51 1.28 5.63
N VAL A 57 -5.43 1.52 6.38
CA VAL A 57 -5.31 1.00 7.74
C VAL A 57 -6.40 1.59 8.64
N LEU A 58 -6.63 2.89 8.53
CA LEU A 58 -7.67 3.57 9.31
C LEU A 58 -9.05 3.00 8.99
N PHE A 59 -9.37 2.74 7.72
CA PHE A 59 -10.62 2.12 7.33
C PHE A 59 -10.80 0.76 8.03
N LEU A 60 -9.77 -0.11 7.96
CA LEU A 60 -9.84 -1.44 8.55
C LEU A 60 -9.90 -1.39 10.08
N ALA A 61 -9.35 -0.36 10.71
CA ALA A 61 -9.36 -0.19 12.15
C ALA A 61 -10.65 0.47 12.66
N SER A 62 -11.46 1.04 11.76
CA SER A 62 -12.65 1.81 12.13
C SER A 62 -13.92 0.96 12.08
N ASP A 63 -15.01 1.52 12.61
CA ASP A 63 -16.33 0.89 12.54
C ASP A 63 -16.87 0.82 11.11
N ASP A 64 -16.31 1.59 10.18
CA ASP A 64 -16.70 1.53 8.77
C ASP A 64 -16.44 0.16 8.15
N SER A 65 -15.53 -0.63 8.72
CA SER A 65 -15.26 -1.99 8.31
C SER A 65 -15.71 -3.02 9.34
N SER A 66 -16.75 -2.72 10.11
CA SER A 66 -17.17 -3.54 11.26
C SER A 66 -17.56 -4.98 10.89
N TYR A 67 -17.92 -5.22 9.64
CA TYR A 67 -18.28 -6.55 9.15
C TYR A 67 -17.15 -7.22 8.35
N VAL A 68 -15.93 -6.67 8.39
CA VAL A 68 -14.76 -7.16 7.64
C VAL A 68 -13.77 -7.79 8.60
N THR A 69 -13.50 -9.07 8.41
CA THR A 69 -12.45 -9.78 9.16
C THR A 69 -11.83 -10.86 8.27
N GLY A 70 -10.57 -11.17 8.49
CA GLY A 70 -9.85 -12.17 7.71
C GLY A 70 -9.50 -11.70 6.30
N ALA A 71 -9.63 -10.42 6.01
CA ALA A 71 -9.34 -9.88 4.69
C ALA A 71 -7.88 -9.46 4.56
N GLU A 72 -7.37 -9.57 3.33
CA GLU A 72 -6.12 -8.93 2.94
C GLU A 72 -6.44 -7.87 1.90
N LEU A 73 -6.20 -6.61 2.24
CA LEU A 73 -6.47 -5.49 1.36
C LEU A 73 -5.18 -5.08 0.63
N PHE A 74 -5.19 -5.25 -0.69
CA PHE A 74 -4.06 -4.84 -1.52
C PHE A 74 -4.20 -3.35 -1.86
N VAL A 75 -3.25 -2.54 -1.41
CA VAL A 75 -3.20 -1.10 -1.69
C VAL A 75 -1.98 -0.87 -2.59
N ASP A 76 -2.10 -1.26 -3.84
CA ASP A 76 -0.97 -1.46 -4.73
C ASP A 76 -1.20 -0.94 -6.16
N GLY A 77 -2.27 -0.18 -6.37
CA GLY A 77 -2.59 0.31 -7.71
C GLY A 77 -2.95 -0.78 -8.70
N GLY A 78 -3.30 -1.97 -8.23
CA GLY A 78 -3.68 -3.11 -9.06
C GLY A 78 -2.55 -4.08 -9.36
N MET A 79 -1.37 -3.90 -8.79
CA MET A 79 -0.19 -4.72 -9.10
C MET A 79 -0.44 -6.21 -8.86
N ALA A 80 -1.14 -6.58 -7.79
CA ALA A 80 -1.43 -7.99 -7.48
C ALA A 80 -2.43 -8.63 -8.44
N GLN A 81 -3.03 -7.86 -9.32
CA GLN A 81 -4.02 -8.33 -10.29
C GLN A 81 -3.41 -8.79 -11.61
N ILE A 82 -2.11 -8.61 -11.79
CA ILE A 82 -1.39 -8.99 -13.01
C ILE A 82 -0.79 -10.36 -12.92
#